data_d1423986c720785226a4fe67b2d46fd7
#
_entry.id   d1423986c720785226a4fe67b2d46fd7
#
_cell.length_a   1.000
_cell.length_b   1.000
_cell.length_c   1.000
_cell.angle_alpha   90.00
_cell.angle_beta   90.00
_cell.angle_gamma   90.00
#
_symmetry.space_group_name_H-M   'P 1'
#
loop_
_entity.id
_entity.type
_entity.pdbx_description
1 polymer ?
#
loop_
_entity_poly.entity_id
_entity_poly.type
_entity_poly.pdbx_seq_one_letter_code
_entity_poly.pdbx_strand_id
1 'polypeptide(L)'
;MSFDLRIALFQPDIPGNTGTIIRTAVCFGLGVDVIEPAGFDLSDRSLKRSGMDYVEQAALTRHLNWEAFDASRQAAGRRVVLATTKASISYTSFRFEPGDALLFGRESSGVPDFVHDVADARIIIPLAQGRRALGPGQCRRRHDQLDQAGGRIRH
;
A
#
# COMPACT_ATOMS: atom_id res chain seq x y z
N MET A 1 3.35 -19.34 7.20
CA MET A 1 4.36 -18.61 6.40
C MET A 1 3.84 -17.23 6.09
N SER A 2 4.60 -16.21 6.42
CA SER A 2 4.17 -14.84 6.15
C SER A 2 4.39 -14.51 4.68
N PHE A 3 3.44 -13.81 4.09
CA PHE A 3 3.54 -13.33 2.72
C PHE A 3 4.24 -11.97 2.73
N ASP A 4 5.39 -11.89 2.08
CA ASP A 4 6.19 -10.66 2.08
C ASP A 4 5.68 -9.72 1.00
N LEU A 5 4.66 -8.96 1.34
CA LEU A 5 4.07 -7.94 0.48
C LEU A 5 4.15 -6.61 1.22
N ARG A 6 4.53 -5.56 0.53
CA ARG A 6 4.52 -4.22 1.10
C ARG A 6 3.50 -3.37 0.38
N ILE A 7 2.93 -2.44 1.11
CA ILE A 7 2.05 -1.42 0.53
C ILE A 7 2.88 -0.15 0.39
N ALA A 8 2.85 0.46 -0.79
CA ALA A 8 3.56 1.72 -1.03
C ALA A 8 2.54 2.79 -1.43
N LEU A 9 2.69 3.97 -0.85
CA LEU A 9 1.79 5.11 -1.10
C LEU A 9 2.60 6.23 -1.72
N PHE A 10 2.24 6.60 -2.95
CA PHE A 10 2.92 7.67 -3.68
C PHE A 10 2.32 9.01 -3.28
N GLN A 11 3.10 9.80 -2.56
CA GLN A 11 2.74 11.17 -2.19
C GLN A 11 1.28 11.30 -1.73
N PRO A 12 0.87 10.54 -0.70
CA PRO A 12 -0.53 10.55 -0.28
C PRO A 12 -0.97 11.94 0.18
N ASP A 13 -2.17 12.34 -0.18
CA ASP A 13 -2.66 13.69 0.10
C ASP A 13 -3.92 13.72 0.96
N ILE A 14 -4.46 12.57 1.35
CA ILE A 14 -5.62 12.50 2.23
C ILE A 14 -5.24 11.73 3.50
N PRO A 15 -5.06 12.43 4.64
CA PRO A 15 -4.55 11.77 5.86
C PRO A 15 -5.45 10.66 6.39
N GLY A 16 -6.77 10.81 6.29
CA GLY A 16 -7.70 9.78 6.73
C GLY A 16 -7.53 8.48 5.96
N ASN A 17 -7.36 8.58 4.66
CA ASN A 17 -7.15 7.40 3.81
C ASN A 17 -5.82 6.73 4.12
N THR A 18 -4.77 7.53 4.32
CA THR A 18 -3.46 7.00 4.68
C THR A 18 -3.51 6.24 5.99
N GLY A 19 -4.16 6.80 7.00
CA GLY A 19 -4.31 6.13 8.29
C GLY A 19 -5.05 4.81 8.17
N THR A 20 -6.11 4.78 7.38
CA THR A 20 -6.88 3.56 7.15
C THR A 20 -6.04 2.49 6.47
N ILE A 21 -5.27 2.87 5.47
CA ILE A 21 -4.42 1.93 4.75
C ILE A 21 -3.35 1.35 5.68
N ILE A 22 -2.73 2.19 6.50
CA ILE A 22 -1.70 1.74 7.43
C ILE A 22 -2.29 0.75 8.44
N ARG A 23 -3.44 1.05 9.01
CA ARG A 23 -4.09 0.13 9.97
C ARG A 23 -4.45 -1.20 9.31
N THR A 24 -4.97 -1.14 8.09
CA THR A 24 -5.32 -2.34 7.35
C THR A 24 -4.08 -3.18 7.06
N ALA A 25 -2.99 -2.55 6.64
CA ALA A 25 -1.73 -3.24 6.37
C ALA A 25 -1.21 -3.93 7.63
N VAL A 26 -1.27 -3.25 8.78
CA VAL A 26 -0.83 -3.83 10.05
C VAL A 26 -1.65 -5.06 10.41
N CYS A 27 -2.96 -5.03 10.13
CA CYS A 27 -3.82 -6.20 10.37
C CYS A 27 -3.37 -7.42 9.58
N PHE A 28 -2.78 -7.21 8.41
CA PHE A 28 -2.27 -8.29 7.57
C PHE A 28 -0.78 -8.56 7.78
N GLY A 29 -0.15 -7.87 8.72
CA GLY A 29 1.27 -8.03 8.97
C GLY A 29 2.16 -7.45 7.89
N LEU A 30 1.68 -6.45 7.15
CA LEU A 30 2.41 -5.85 6.04
C LEU A 30 3.06 -4.54 6.45
N GLY A 31 4.23 -4.26 5.89
CA GLY A 31 4.87 -2.97 6.03
C GLY A 31 4.30 -1.97 5.03
N VAL A 32 4.42 -0.69 5.36
CA VAL A 32 3.94 0.39 4.50
C VAL A 32 5.08 1.34 4.20
N ASP A 33 5.29 1.62 2.92
CA ASP A 33 6.23 2.63 2.46
C ASP A 33 5.45 3.87 2.06
N VAL A 34 5.85 5.03 2.57
CA VAL A 34 5.27 6.30 2.16
C VAL A 34 6.31 7.10 1.41
N ILE A 35 6.00 7.46 0.19
CA ILE A 35 6.88 8.23 -0.68
C ILE A 35 6.49 9.70 -0.56
N GLU A 36 7.37 10.50 0.02
CA GLU A 36 7.12 11.92 0.22
C GLU A 36 7.44 12.71 -1.04
N PRO A 37 6.96 13.92 -1.20
CA PRO A 37 6.21 14.67 -0.19
C PRO A 37 4.75 14.21 -0.06
N ALA A 38 4.27 14.14 1.18
CA ALA A 38 2.86 13.91 1.43
C ALA A 38 2.16 15.25 1.55
N GLY A 39 0.85 15.25 1.32
CA GLY A 39 0.04 16.46 1.46
C GLY A 39 -0.27 16.84 2.91
N PHE A 40 0.36 16.19 3.86
CA PHE A 40 0.13 16.43 5.28
C PHE A 40 1.37 16.02 6.07
N ASP A 41 1.36 16.34 7.38
CA ASP A 41 2.50 16.09 8.25
C ASP A 41 2.58 14.62 8.64
N LEU A 42 3.72 13.98 8.35
CA LEU A 42 4.00 12.59 8.69
C LEU A 42 4.93 12.45 9.89
N SER A 43 5.14 13.53 10.67
CA SER A 43 5.98 13.44 11.86
C SER A 43 5.39 12.48 12.88
N ASP A 44 6.25 11.92 13.73
CA ASP A 44 5.80 11.01 14.80
C ASP A 44 4.74 11.66 15.68
N ARG A 45 4.91 12.96 15.96
CA ARG A 45 3.96 13.71 16.76
C ARG A 45 2.59 13.77 16.08
N SER A 46 2.57 14.08 14.80
CA SER A 46 1.33 14.19 14.05
C SER A 46 0.64 12.83 13.93
N LEU A 47 1.38 11.77 13.66
CA LEU A 47 0.81 10.43 13.57
C LEU A 47 0.25 9.97 14.90
N LYS A 48 0.95 10.25 16.00
CA LYS A 48 0.47 9.90 17.33
C LYS A 48 -0.80 10.68 17.67
N ARG A 49 -0.86 11.96 17.29
CA ARG A 49 -2.02 12.80 17.51
C ARG A 49 -3.24 12.28 16.76
N SER A 50 -3.04 11.68 15.60
CA SER A 50 -4.13 11.12 14.80
C SER A 50 -4.56 9.73 15.27
N GLY A 51 -4.02 9.24 16.39
CA GLY A 51 -4.42 7.98 16.99
C GLY A 51 -3.64 6.78 16.54
N MET A 52 -2.54 6.99 15.81
CA MET A 52 -1.69 5.90 15.34
C MET A 52 -0.83 5.37 16.48
N ASP A 53 -0.94 4.08 16.76
CA ASP A 53 -0.20 3.48 17.86
C ASP A 53 1.23 3.15 17.46
N TYR A 54 1.99 2.62 18.43
CA TYR A 54 3.40 2.32 18.23
C TYR A 54 3.61 1.25 17.14
N VAL A 55 2.75 0.23 17.10
CA VAL A 55 2.87 -0.85 16.12
C VAL A 55 2.63 -0.31 14.70
N GLU A 56 1.62 0.54 14.56
CA GLU A 56 1.31 1.15 13.27
C GLU A 56 2.45 2.06 12.81
N GLN A 57 3.03 2.85 13.72
CA GLN A 57 4.16 3.70 13.38
C GLN A 57 5.40 2.88 13.01
N ALA A 58 5.61 1.75 13.69
CA ALA A 58 6.75 0.89 13.42
C ALA A 58 6.65 0.21 12.04
N ALA A 59 5.43 0.00 11.53
CA ALA A 59 5.22 -0.59 10.22
C ALA A 59 5.47 0.40 9.08
N LEU A 60 5.59 1.68 9.40
CA LEU A 60 5.70 2.75 8.41
C LEU A 60 7.15 3.07 8.12
N THR A 61 7.53 3.05 6.85
CA THR A 61 8.84 3.50 6.38
C THR A 61 8.63 4.70 5.46
N ARG A 62 9.32 5.80 5.76
CA ARG A 62 9.20 7.03 4.97
C ARG A 62 10.37 7.12 4.01
N HIS A 63 10.07 7.50 2.77
CA HIS A 63 11.09 7.74 1.74
C HIS A 63 11.00 9.20 1.32
N LEU A 64 12.13 9.86 1.27
CA LEU A 64 12.20 11.29 1.02
C LEU A 64 11.59 11.69 -0.32
N ASN A 65 11.72 10.81 -1.32
CA ASN A 65 11.18 11.05 -2.66
C ASN A 65 11.06 9.70 -3.38
N TRP A 66 10.56 9.77 -4.61
CA TRP A 66 10.44 8.56 -5.44
C TRP A 66 11.78 7.87 -5.66
N GLU A 67 12.81 8.65 -5.93
CA GLU A 67 14.14 8.12 -6.24
C GLU A 67 14.69 7.32 -5.07
N ALA A 68 14.47 7.77 -3.85
CA ALA A 68 14.90 7.06 -2.65
C ALA A 68 14.13 5.74 -2.50
N PHE A 69 12.83 5.76 -2.74
CA PHE A 69 12.02 4.54 -2.71
C PHE A 69 12.45 3.58 -3.80
N ASP A 70 12.64 4.06 -5.01
CA ASP A 70 13.00 3.23 -6.16
C ASP A 70 14.34 2.54 -5.94
N ALA A 71 15.32 3.26 -5.41
CA ALA A 71 16.62 2.67 -5.09
C ALA A 71 16.49 1.59 -4.01
N SER A 72 15.69 1.85 -2.99
CA SER A 72 15.49 0.92 -1.88
C SER A 72 14.80 -0.36 -2.37
N ARG A 73 13.76 -0.23 -3.17
CA ARG A 73 13.03 -1.41 -3.66
C ARG A 73 13.89 -2.23 -4.61
N GLN A 74 14.71 -1.58 -5.44
CA GLN A 74 15.61 -2.28 -6.35
C GLN A 74 16.68 -3.04 -5.57
N ALA A 75 17.24 -2.42 -4.54
CA ALA A 75 18.24 -3.08 -3.70
C ALA A 75 17.67 -4.30 -2.99
N ALA A 76 16.38 -4.27 -2.66
CA ALA A 76 15.70 -5.40 -2.01
C ALA A 76 15.14 -6.40 -3.02
N GLY A 77 15.25 -6.14 -4.32
CA GLY A 77 14.72 -7.02 -5.36
C GLY A 77 13.21 -7.03 -5.44
N ARG A 78 12.55 -5.95 -5.06
CA ARG A 78 11.08 -5.87 -5.04
C ARG A 78 10.54 -5.34 -6.36
N ARG A 79 9.51 -6.02 -6.88
CA ARG A 79 8.76 -5.48 -8.02
C ARG A 79 7.80 -4.42 -7.54
N VAL A 80 7.51 -3.44 -8.40
CA VAL A 80 6.46 -2.46 -8.17
C VAL A 80 5.23 -2.86 -8.97
N VAL A 81 4.14 -3.11 -8.28
CA VAL A 81 2.85 -3.43 -8.87
C VAL A 81 1.93 -2.24 -8.63
N LEU A 82 1.62 -1.51 -9.69
CA LEU A 82 0.83 -0.28 -9.57
C LEU A 82 -0.66 -0.57 -9.66
N ALA A 83 -1.40 -0.13 -8.66
CA ALA A 83 -2.85 -0.14 -8.70
C ALA A 83 -3.31 1.12 -9.42
N THR A 84 -3.97 0.98 -10.55
CA THR A 84 -4.37 2.10 -11.40
C THR A 84 -5.67 1.78 -12.10
N THR A 85 -6.43 2.82 -12.41
CA THR A 85 -7.67 2.67 -13.20
C THR A 85 -7.38 2.48 -14.68
N LYS A 86 -6.12 2.65 -15.08
CA LYS A 86 -5.71 2.57 -16.49
C LYS A 86 -5.18 1.19 -16.89
N ALA A 87 -5.23 0.22 -15.99
CA ALA A 87 -4.74 -1.12 -16.29
C ALA A 87 -5.86 -1.98 -16.85
N SER A 88 -5.48 -3.03 -17.54
CA SER A 88 -6.42 -4.01 -18.10
C SER A 88 -6.46 -5.31 -17.29
N ILE A 89 -5.49 -5.54 -16.42
CA ILE A 89 -5.39 -6.78 -15.65
C ILE A 89 -6.05 -6.56 -14.30
N SER A 90 -7.05 -7.40 -13.99
CA SER A 90 -7.70 -7.35 -12.68
C SER A 90 -6.76 -7.87 -11.61
N TYR A 91 -6.85 -7.31 -10.41
CA TYR A 91 -6.06 -7.80 -9.26
C TYR A 91 -6.34 -9.27 -8.98
N THR A 92 -7.53 -9.77 -9.32
CA THR A 92 -7.88 -11.17 -9.11
C THR A 92 -7.17 -12.11 -10.07
N SER A 93 -6.74 -11.59 -11.21
CA SER A 93 -6.01 -12.37 -12.22
C SER A 93 -4.50 -12.24 -12.10
N PHE A 94 -4.03 -11.30 -11.28
CA PHE A 94 -2.61 -11.04 -11.14
C PHE A 94 -2.00 -11.95 -10.07
N ARG A 95 -0.82 -12.47 -10.36
CA ARG A 95 -0.08 -13.30 -9.41
C ARG A 95 1.00 -12.46 -8.74
N PHE A 96 0.80 -12.18 -7.46
CA PHE A 96 1.81 -11.52 -6.66
C PHE A 96 2.94 -12.48 -6.32
N GLU A 97 4.14 -11.94 -6.21
CA GLU A 97 5.31 -12.68 -5.77
C GLU A 97 5.77 -12.14 -4.42
N PRO A 98 6.44 -12.98 -3.61
CA PRO A 98 6.99 -12.50 -2.35
C PRO A 98 7.93 -11.33 -2.60
N GLY A 99 7.78 -10.28 -1.81
CA GLY A 99 8.59 -9.09 -1.94
C GLY A 99 7.95 -7.98 -2.77
N ASP A 100 6.83 -8.25 -3.44
CA ASP A 100 6.18 -7.22 -4.25
C ASP A 100 5.77 -6.02 -3.41
N ALA A 101 5.89 -4.83 -4.00
CA ALA A 101 5.36 -3.60 -3.42
C ALA A 101 4.13 -3.18 -4.23
N LEU A 102 2.97 -3.19 -3.58
CA LEU A 102 1.73 -2.74 -4.20
C LEU A 102 1.64 -1.24 -4.02
N LEU A 103 1.73 -0.50 -5.12
CA LEU A 103 1.82 0.95 -5.12
C LEU A 103 0.47 1.57 -5.44
N PHE A 104 0.05 2.49 -4.57
CA PHE A 104 -1.14 3.31 -4.79
C PHE A 104 -0.72 4.74 -5.07
N GLY A 105 -1.35 5.35 -6.06
CA GLY A 105 -1.12 6.75 -6.39
C GLY A 105 -1.86 7.69 -5.46
N ARG A 106 -1.67 8.99 -5.70
CA ARG A 106 -2.41 10.02 -4.97
C ARG A 106 -3.90 9.86 -5.22
N GLU A 107 -4.69 10.09 -4.19
CA GLU A 107 -6.14 9.99 -4.31
C GLU A 107 -6.69 11.01 -5.30
N SER A 108 -6.04 12.18 -5.39
CA SER A 108 -6.49 13.26 -6.26
C SER A 108 -6.06 13.10 -7.72
N SER A 109 -4.90 12.47 -7.99
CA SER A 109 -4.32 12.53 -9.33
C SER A 109 -3.57 11.27 -9.77
N GLY A 110 -3.54 10.22 -8.94
CA GLY A 110 -2.79 9.01 -9.26
C GLY A 110 -1.29 9.21 -9.21
N VAL A 111 -0.58 8.60 -10.14
CA VAL A 111 0.88 8.74 -10.23
C VAL A 111 1.27 9.44 -11.53
N PRO A 112 2.45 10.09 -11.56
CA PRO A 112 2.97 10.63 -12.82
C PRO A 112 3.24 9.52 -13.84
N ASP A 113 3.27 9.90 -15.11
CA ASP A 113 3.49 8.95 -16.19
C ASP A 113 4.78 8.17 -16.03
N PHE A 114 5.85 8.79 -15.53
CA PHE A 114 7.12 8.08 -15.38
C PHE A 114 7.03 6.94 -14.36
N VAL A 115 6.22 7.10 -13.32
CA VAL A 115 6.00 6.03 -12.35
C VAL A 115 5.19 4.91 -12.99
N HIS A 116 4.18 5.28 -13.76
CA HIS A 116 3.36 4.33 -14.50
C HIS A 116 4.22 3.48 -15.44
N ASP A 117 5.16 4.12 -16.12
CA ASP A 117 6.03 3.43 -17.09
C ASP A 117 7.06 2.53 -16.42
N VAL A 118 7.54 2.91 -15.24
CA VAL A 118 8.58 2.15 -14.52
C VAL A 118 7.99 0.95 -13.77
N ALA A 119 6.71 0.96 -13.46
CA ALA A 119 6.08 -0.13 -12.73
C ALA A 119 6.27 -1.46 -13.46
N ASP A 120 6.59 -2.50 -12.71
CA ASP A 120 6.79 -3.84 -13.27
C ASP A 120 5.48 -4.46 -13.73
N ALA A 121 4.38 -4.10 -13.09
CA ALA A 121 3.05 -4.53 -13.48
C ALA A 121 2.03 -3.47 -13.09
N ARG A 122 0.88 -3.50 -13.75
CA ARG A 122 -0.22 -2.57 -13.51
C ARG A 122 -1.50 -3.38 -13.41
N ILE A 123 -2.26 -3.13 -12.34
CA ILE A 123 -3.49 -3.89 -12.08
C ILE A 123 -4.63 -2.94 -11.75
N ILE A 124 -5.86 -3.39 -11.97
CA ILE A 124 -7.05 -2.68 -11.55
C ILE A 124 -7.57 -3.30 -10.27
N ILE A 125 -7.76 -2.45 -9.26
CA ILE A 125 -8.45 -2.82 -8.05
C ILE A 125 -9.75 -2.02 -8.03
N PRO A 126 -10.93 -2.66 -7.95
CA PRO A 126 -12.18 -1.93 -7.99
C PRO A 126 -12.41 -1.19 -6.67
N LEU A 127 -11.97 0.06 -6.62
CA LEU A 127 -12.05 0.89 -5.41
C LEU A 127 -13.32 1.73 -5.36
N ALA A 128 -14.14 1.65 -6.38
CA ALA A 128 -15.32 2.50 -6.47
C ALA A 128 -16.21 2.39 -5.24
N GLN A 129 -16.35 1.21 -4.72
CA GLN A 129 -17.15 0.94 -3.52
C GLN A 129 -16.31 0.95 -2.27
N GLY A 130 -14.99 1.09 -2.40
CA GLY A 130 -14.06 0.98 -1.30
C GLY A 130 -13.82 2.27 -0.54
N ARG A 131 -14.66 3.24 -0.68
CA ARG A 131 -14.53 4.52 -0.03
C ARG A 131 -14.80 4.48 1.46
N ARG A 132 -15.26 3.38 1.97
CA ARG A 132 -15.49 3.23 3.41
C ARG A 132 -14.21 2.82 4.09
N ALA A 133 -13.92 3.53 5.18
CA ALA A 133 -12.82 3.13 6.04
C ALA A 133 -13.13 1.78 6.65
N LEU A 134 -12.14 0.90 6.69
CA LEU A 134 -12.30 -0.39 7.35
C LEU A 134 -12.14 -0.21 8.86
N GLY A 135 -13.17 -0.62 9.60
CA GLY A 135 -13.07 -0.69 11.05
C GLY A 135 -12.32 -1.96 11.48
N PRO A 136 -11.99 -2.06 12.76
CA PRO A 136 -11.26 -3.22 13.26
C PRO A 136 -11.95 -4.56 12.95
N GLY A 137 -13.26 -4.61 13.04
CA GLY A 137 -14.00 -5.81 12.73
C GLY A 137 -13.92 -6.21 11.27
N GLN A 138 -13.99 -5.21 10.40
CA GLN A 138 -13.88 -5.44 8.95
C GLN A 138 -12.47 -5.90 8.58
N CYS A 139 -11.47 -5.33 9.21
CA CYS A 139 -10.09 -5.73 9.00
C CYS A 139 -9.91 -7.21 9.36
N ARG A 140 -10.44 -7.61 10.52
CA ARG A 140 -10.33 -9.00 10.96
C ARG A 140 -11.03 -9.95 10.00
N ARG A 141 -12.24 -9.61 9.56
CA ARG A 141 -12.99 -10.46 8.64
C ARG A 141 -12.25 -10.61 7.31
N ARG A 142 -11.65 -9.52 6.83
CA ARG A 142 -10.88 -9.57 5.58
C ARG A 142 -9.65 -10.46 5.72
N HIS A 143 -9.01 -10.41 6.88
CA HIS A 143 -7.88 -11.28 7.15
C HIS A 143 -8.29 -12.74 7.11
N ASP A 144 -9.41 -13.08 7.74
CA ASP A 144 -9.93 -14.44 7.74
C ASP A 144 -10.24 -14.92 6.32
N GLN A 145 -10.82 -14.06 5.50
CA GLN A 145 -11.09 -14.39 4.10
C GLN A 145 -9.80 -14.66 3.33
N LEU A 146 -8.78 -13.88 3.56
CA LEU A 146 -7.49 -14.09 2.90
C LEU A 146 -6.87 -15.41 3.34
N ASP A 147 -6.99 -15.75 4.60
CA ASP A 147 -6.48 -17.01 5.11
C ASP A 147 -7.21 -18.20 4.46
N GLN A 148 -8.52 -18.10 4.33
CA GLN A 148 -9.31 -19.16 3.70
C GLN A 148 -8.98 -19.31 2.22
N ALA A 149 -8.71 -18.19 1.56
CA ALA A 149 -8.34 -18.18 0.15
C ALA A 149 -6.82 -18.16 -0.05
N GLY A 150 -6.08 -18.48 1.00
CA GLY A 150 -4.63 -18.30 1.04
C GLY A 150 -3.89 -18.94 -0.11
N GLY A 151 -4.34 -20.11 -0.53
CA GLY A 151 -3.72 -20.75 -1.66
C GLY A 151 -3.74 -19.92 -2.92
N ARG A 152 -4.84 -19.26 -3.19
CA ARG A 152 -4.97 -18.42 -4.37
C ARG A 152 -4.16 -17.13 -4.27
N ILE A 153 -4.11 -16.57 -3.09
CA ILE A 153 -3.42 -15.29 -2.88
C ILE A 153 -1.91 -15.49 -2.88
N ARG A 154 -1.46 -16.61 -2.34
CA ARG A 154 -0.04 -16.89 -2.16
C ARG A 154 0.64 -17.44 -3.41
N HIS A 155 -0.14 -17.79 -4.40
CA HIS A 155 0.39 -18.35 -5.64
C HIS A 155 0.34 -17.30 -6.73
#